data_f2649266b55440134a50d871a349b2a2
#
_entry.id   f2649266b55440134a50d871a349b2a2
#
_cell.length_a   1.000
_cell.length_b   1.000
_cell.length_c   1.000
_cell.angle_alpha   90.00
_cell.angle_beta   90.00
_cell.angle_gamma   90.00
#
_symmetry.space_group_name_H-M   'P 1'
#
loop_
_entity.id
_entity.type
_entity.pdbx_description
1 polymer ?
#
loop_
_entity_poly.entity_id
_entity_poly.type
_entity_poly.pdbx_seq_one_letter_code
_entity_poly.pdbx_strand_id
1 'polypeptide(L)'
;GNFITLEQFFTGTHPMLEKAYSPMTIRFFILSAHYRGTVDFSNEALQASEKGLERLLNGIADLQRIQPAKNSDESTATIVNELPGKCYAAMNDDFQTPMVLSHLFEACRLINTLIDHKAQISAQHLEQLAATMHLFAFQLLGLKAENGNNNDAREEAFGQVVDMVLDLRAKAKADKDWATSDRIRDELAAAGFEVKDTKDGATWKLNK
;
A
#
# COMPACT_ATOMS: atom_id res chain seq x y z
N GLY A 1 -20.08 22.03 -21.00
CA GLY A 1 -20.32 20.62 -20.68
C GLY A 1 -19.41 20.17 -19.55
N ASN A 2 -19.83 19.21 -18.78
CA ASN A 2 -19.11 18.70 -17.62
C ASN A 2 -17.99 17.74 -18.05
N PHE A 3 -17.05 18.24 -18.88
CA PHE A 3 -15.91 17.45 -19.33
C PHE A 3 -14.71 17.76 -18.47
N ILE A 4 -14.13 16.75 -17.86
CA ILE A 4 -12.90 16.82 -17.07
C ILE A 4 -11.80 16.11 -17.85
N THR A 5 -10.66 16.76 -18.11
CA THR A 5 -9.51 16.15 -18.76
C THR A 5 -8.70 15.32 -17.74
N LEU A 6 -7.89 14.36 -18.24
CA LEU A 6 -6.98 13.60 -17.37
C LEU A 6 -6.00 14.52 -16.63
N GLU A 7 -5.49 15.55 -17.28
CA GLU A 7 -4.62 16.55 -16.65
C GLU A 7 -5.32 17.22 -15.47
N GLN A 8 -6.59 17.61 -15.63
CA GLN A 8 -7.37 18.22 -14.55
C GLN A 8 -7.62 17.27 -13.38
N PHE A 9 -7.82 15.95 -13.63
CA PHE A 9 -7.86 14.96 -12.56
C PHE A 9 -6.56 14.92 -11.77
N PHE A 10 -5.42 14.94 -12.46
CA PHE A 10 -4.11 14.80 -11.84
C PHE A 10 -3.63 16.08 -11.15
N THR A 11 -4.09 17.24 -11.62
CA THR A 11 -3.73 18.55 -11.04
C THR A 11 -4.79 19.07 -10.05
N GLY A 12 -6.01 18.52 -10.05
CA GLY A 12 -7.12 19.00 -9.24
C GLY A 12 -7.66 20.38 -9.64
N THR A 13 -7.37 20.85 -10.86
CA THR A 13 -7.68 22.23 -11.27
C THR A 13 -9.10 22.43 -11.78
N HIS A 14 -9.89 21.36 -11.95
CA HIS A 14 -11.28 21.48 -12.37
C HIS A 14 -12.20 21.85 -11.21
N PRO A 15 -13.15 22.82 -11.36
CA PRO A 15 -14.00 23.29 -10.27
C PRO A 15 -14.91 22.23 -9.62
N MET A 16 -15.18 21.12 -10.31
CA MET A 16 -15.96 20.00 -9.79
C MET A 16 -15.11 19.01 -8.96
N LEU A 17 -13.79 19.13 -8.95
CA LEU A 17 -12.90 18.26 -8.20
C LEU A 17 -12.55 18.92 -6.86
N GLU A 18 -12.64 18.16 -5.78
CA GLU A 18 -12.23 18.60 -4.44
C GLU A 18 -10.72 18.58 -4.23
N LYS A 19 -10.03 17.71 -4.99
CA LYS A 19 -8.57 17.54 -4.93
C LYS A 19 -8.00 16.93 -6.21
N ALA A 20 -6.70 16.89 -6.29
CA ALA A 20 -5.98 16.06 -7.27
C ALA A 20 -6.14 14.58 -6.94
N TYR A 21 -6.24 13.75 -7.98
CA TYR A 21 -6.29 12.27 -7.86
C TYR A 21 -5.14 11.65 -8.63
N SER A 22 -4.59 10.59 -8.08
CA SER A 22 -3.48 9.88 -8.72
C SER A 22 -3.92 9.16 -10.01
N PRO A 23 -3.03 8.95 -10.97
CA PRO A 23 -3.29 8.16 -12.16
C PRO A 23 -3.82 6.76 -11.84
N MET A 24 -3.31 6.12 -10.78
CA MET A 24 -3.77 4.79 -10.38
C MET A 24 -5.16 4.80 -9.73
N THR A 25 -5.52 5.85 -9.02
CA THR A 25 -6.89 6.05 -8.51
C THR A 25 -7.88 6.14 -9.68
N ILE A 26 -7.58 6.95 -10.68
CA ILE A 26 -8.43 7.07 -11.88
C ILE A 26 -8.49 5.75 -12.66
N ARG A 27 -7.36 5.05 -12.81
CA ARG A 27 -7.31 3.72 -13.43
C ARG A 27 -8.19 2.72 -12.67
N PHE A 28 -8.08 2.66 -11.35
CA PHE A 28 -8.86 1.76 -10.51
C PHE A 28 -10.35 2.09 -10.59
N PHE A 29 -10.72 3.37 -10.59
CA PHE A 29 -12.09 3.84 -10.77
C PHE A 29 -12.69 3.32 -12.09
N ILE A 30 -11.96 3.49 -13.20
CA ILE A 30 -12.40 3.00 -14.53
C ILE A 30 -12.53 1.47 -14.54
N LEU A 31 -11.58 0.74 -13.96
CA LEU A 31 -11.61 -0.73 -13.86
C LEU A 31 -12.74 -1.25 -12.96
N SER A 32 -13.25 -0.42 -12.06
CA SER A 32 -14.37 -0.78 -11.18
C SER A 32 -15.74 -0.76 -11.87
N ALA A 33 -15.80 -0.24 -13.10
CA ALA A 33 -16.98 -0.27 -13.95
C ALA A 33 -16.76 -1.17 -15.18
N HIS A 34 -17.83 -1.76 -15.70
CA HIS A 34 -17.73 -2.47 -16.97
C HIS A 34 -17.50 -1.47 -18.11
N TYR A 35 -16.56 -1.73 -19.01
CA TYR A 35 -16.14 -0.80 -20.06
C TYR A 35 -17.25 -0.37 -21.05
N ARG A 36 -18.34 -1.15 -21.16
CA ARG A 36 -19.55 -0.80 -21.93
C ARG A 36 -20.56 0.01 -21.14
N GLY A 37 -20.37 0.15 -19.83
CA GLY A 37 -21.26 0.90 -18.97
C GLY A 37 -20.96 2.39 -18.97
N THR A 38 -21.92 3.19 -18.50
CA THR A 38 -21.71 4.61 -18.22
C THR A 38 -20.90 4.72 -16.93
N VAL A 39 -19.90 5.57 -16.93
CA VAL A 39 -19.07 5.89 -15.76
C VAL A 39 -19.30 7.34 -15.39
N ASP A 40 -19.94 7.57 -14.23
CA ASP A 40 -20.19 8.91 -13.70
C ASP A 40 -19.13 9.24 -12.65
N PHE A 41 -18.39 10.31 -12.90
CA PHE A 41 -17.39 10.82 -11.98
C PHE A 41 -18.06 11.66 -10.89
N SER A 42 -17.87 11.26 -9.64
CA SER A 42 -18.16 12.11 -8.47
C SER A 42 -16.97 12.06 -7.51
N ASN A 43 -16.83 13.06 -6.65
CA ASN A 43 -15.76 13.10 -5.65
C ASN A 43 -15.86 11.92 -4.70
N GLU A 44 -17.08 11.54 -4.29
CA GLU A 44 -17.31 10.39 -3.42
C GLU A 44 -16.87 9.08 -4.08
N ALA A 45 -17.17 8.90 -5.37
CA ALA A 45 -16.77 7.70 -6.11
C ALA A 45 -15.25 7.62 -6.32
N LEU A 46 -14.60 8.76 -6.58
CA LEU A 46 -13.14 8.84 -6.70
C LEU A 46 -12.44 8.59 -5.36
N GLN A 47 -12.93 9.16 -4.26
CA GLN A 47 -12.42 8.91 -2.91
C GLN A 47 -12.64 7.45 -2.47
N ALA A 48 -13.78 6.86 -2.81
CA ALA A 48 -14.04 5.44 -2.56
C ALA A 48 -13.06 4.55 -3.35
N SER A 49 -12.75 4.92 -4.59
CA SER A 49 -11.79 4.21 -5.44
C SER A 49 -10.36 4.33 -4.92
N GLU A 50 -9.96 5.49 -4.43
CA GLU A 50 -8.66 5.71 -3.78
C GLU A 50 -8.49 4.78 -2.57
N LYS A 51 -9.47 4.76 -1.67
CA LYS A 51 -9.48 3.85 -0.50
C LYS A 51 -9.53 2.37 -0.90
N GLY A 52 -10.27 2.06 -1.98
CA GLY A 52 -10.33 0.71 -2.53
C GLY A 52 -8.99 0.23 -3.05
N LEU A 53 -8.32 1.06 -3.85
CA LEU A 53 -6.98 0.79 -4.37
C LEU A 53 -5.96 0.59 -3.22
N GLU A 54 -5.94 1.52 -2.27
CA GLU A 54 -5.06 1.42 -1.09
C GLU A 54 -5.29 0.11 -0.32
N ARG A 55 -6.55 -0.24 -0.07
CA ARG A 55 -6.89 -1.49 0.62
C ARG A 55 -6.46 -2.74 -0.16
N LEU A 56 -6.57 -2.74 -1.48
CA LEU A 56 -6.12 -3.84 -2.33
C LEU A 56 -4.59 -3.98 -2.27
N LEU A 57 -3.87 -2.88 -2.44
CA LEU A 57 -2.40 -2.87 -2.44
C LEU A 57 -1.84 -3.27 -1.07
N ASN A 58 -2.43 -2.75 0.02
CA ASN A 58 -2.05 -3.13 1.38
C ASN A 58 -2.32 -4.62 1.64
N GLY A 59 -3.48 -5.15 1.20
CA GLY A 59 -3.77 -6.57 1.31
C GLY A 59 -2.76 -7.45 0.57
N ILE A 60 -2.28 -7.03 -0.60
CA ILE A 60 -1.22 -7.76 -1.33
C ILE A 60 0.13 -7.66 -0.59
N ALA A 61 0.48 -6.50 -0.07
CA ALA A 61 1.71 -6.31 0.71
C ALA A 61 1.71 -7.15 2.00
N ASP A 62 0.57 -7.30 2.62
CA ASP A 62 0.38 -8.07 3.86
C ASP A 62 0.61 -9.59 3.68
N LEU A 63 0.61 -10.12 2.45
CA LEU A 63 1.01 -11.51 2.17
C LEU A 63 2.40 -11.84 2.72
N GLN A 64 3.32 -10.88 2.74
CA GLN A 64 4.70 -11.07 3.25
C GLN A 64 4.73 -11.28 4.78
N ARG A 65 3.66 -10.93 5.49
CA ARG A 65 3.56 -11.06 6.96
C ARG A 65 3.02 -12.41 7.39
N ILE A 66 2.46 -13.19 6.46
CA ILE A 66 1.82 -14.47 6.78
C ILE A 66 2.91 -15.54 6.98
N GLN A 67 2.85 -16.21 8.12
CA GLN A 67 3.69 -17.38 8.39
C GLN A 67 2.94 -18.64 7.94
N PRO A 68 3.48 -19.42 6.99
CA PRO A 68 2.81 -20.61 6.51
C PRO A 68 2.76 -21.71 7.58
N ALA A 69 1.62 -22.39 7.65
CA ALA A 69 1.42 -23.59 8.45
C ALA A 69 1.81 -24.86 7.67
N LYS A 70 1.78 -26.01 8.35
CA LYS A 70 2.04 -27.31 7.68
C LYS A 70 0.98 -27.64 6.63
N ASN A 71 -0.27 -27.33 6.90
CA ASN A 71 -1.41 -27.57 6.03
C ASN A 71 -2.30 -26.33 5.98
N SER A 72 -3.13 -26.23 4.94
CA SER A 72 -4.23 -25.25 4.88
C SER A 72 -5.50 -25.86 5.44
N ASP A 73 -6.35 -25.00 6.00
CA ASP A 73 -7.75 -25.38 6.24
C ASP A 73 -8.45 -25.66 4.91
N GLU A 74 -9.46 -26.52 4.92
CA GLU A 74 -10.22 -26.91 3.74
C GLU A 74 -10.84 -25.69 3.02
N SER A 75 -11.43 -24.77 3.78
CA SER A 75 -12.00 -23.53 3.25
C SER A 75 -10.94 -22.63 2.61
N THR A 76 -9.78 -22.47 3.25
CA THR A 76 -8.64 -21.72 2.71
C THR A 76 -8.13 -22.33 1.41
N ALA A 77 -7.92 -23.65 1.39
CA ALA A 77 -7.46 -24.37 0.21
C ALA A 77 -8.46 -24.22 -0.96
N THR A 78 -9.75 -24.33 -0.70
CA THR A 78 -10.80 -24.14 -1.71
C THR A 78 -10.76 -22.75 -2.32
N ILE A 79 -10.73 -21.70 -1.49
CA ILE A 79 -10.68 -20.31 -1.97
C ILE A 79 -9.43 -20.07 -2.83
N VAL A 80 -8.26 -20.51 -2.37
CA VAL A 80 -7.00 -20.32 -3.10
C VAL A 80 -6.98 -21.05 -4.43
N ASN A 81 -7.49 -22.29 -4.46
CA ASN A 81 -7.51 -23.09 -5.68
C ASN A 81 -8.51 -22.58 -6.72
N GLU A 82 -9.63 -22.03 -6.30
CA GLU A 82 -10.66 -21.49 -7.19
C GLU A 82 -10.36 -20.09 -7.70
N LEU A 83 -9.60 -19.29 -6.96
CA LEU A 83 -9.37 -17.88 -7.27
C LEU A 83 -8.85 -17.63 -8.69
N PRO A 84 -7.81 -18.33 -9.19
CA PRO A 84 -7.33 -18.12 -10.57
C PRO A 84 -8.43 -18.38 -11.59
N GLY A 85 -9.16 -19.49 -11.43
CA GLY A 85 -10.26 -19.87 -12.34
C GLY A 85 -11.37 -18.83 -12.38
N LYS A 86 -11.78 -18.30 -11.22
CA LYS A 86 -12.79 -17.23 -11.13
C LYS A 86 -12.33 -15.95 -11.81
N CYS A 87 -11.08 -15.55 -11.58
CA CYS A 87 -10.52 -14.35 -12.22
C CYS A 87 -10.41 -14.52 -13.74
N TYR A 88 -9.94 -15.67 -14.24
CA TYR A 88 -9.89 -15.93 -15.68
C TYR A 88 -11.30 -16.03 -16.29
N ALA A 89 -12.25 -16.64 -15.62
CA ALA A 89 -13.63 -16.70 -16.09
C ALA A 89 -14.21 -15.29 -16.29
N ALA A 90 -14.00 -14.39 -15.32
CA ALA A 90 -14.43 -13.00 -15.41
C ALA A 90 -13.74 -12.24 -16.56
N MET A 91 -12.43 -12.44 -16.77
CA MET A 91 -11.72 -11.82 -17.91
C MET A 91 -12.16 -12.36 -19.25
N ASN A 92 -12.48 -13.66 -19.34
CA ASN A 92 -12.93 -14.31 -20.57
C ASN A 92 -14.40 -13.99 -20.89
N ASP A 93 -15.17 -13.55 -19.90
CA ASP A 93 -16.54 -13.07 -20.07
C ASP A 93 -16.56 -11.56 -20.29
N ASP A 94 -16.18 -11.15 -21.49
CA ASP A 94 -16.21 -9.75 -21.95
C ASP A 94 -15.42 -8.76 -21.04
N PHE A 95 -14.26 -9.19 -20.55
CA PHE A 95 -13.38 -8.35 -19.72
C PHE A 95 -14.07 -7.73 -18.50
N GLN A 96 -14.77 -8.54 -17.73
CA GLN A 96 -15.44 -8.09 -16.50
C GLN A 96 -14.44 -7.74 -15.38
N THR A 97 -13.72 -6.66 -15.56
CA THR A 97 -12.74 -6.17 -14.57
C THR A 97 -13.34 -5.90 -13.18
N PRO A 98 -14.61 -5.42 -13.03
CA PRO A 98 -15.24 -5.28 -11.72
C PRO A 98 -15.36 -6.62 -10.97
N MET A 99 -15.63 -7.72 -11.70
CA MET A 99 -15.71 -9.05 -11.10
C MET A 99 -14.33 -9.55 -10.65
N VAL A 100 -13.29 -9.28 -11.46
CA VAL A 100 -11.91 -9.59 -11.05
C VAL A 100 -11.56 -8.85 -9.77
N LEU A 101 -11.83 -7.54 -9.68
CA LEU A 101 -11.60 -6.75 -8.47
C LEU A 101 -12.38 -7.31 -7.27
N SER A 102 -13.61 -7.75 -7.46
CA SER A 102 -14.41 -8.40 -6.41
C SER A 102 -13.71 -9.66 -5.87
N HIS A 103 -13.21 -10.54 -6.76
CA HIS A 103 -12.47 -11.75 -6.35
C HIS A 103 -11.14 -11.42 -5.65
N LEU A 104 -10.42 -10.38 -6.11
CA LEU A 104 -9.22 -9.93 -5.41
C LEU A 104 -9.53 -9.39 -4.01
N PHE A 105 -10.67 -8.69 -3.82
CA PHE A 105 -11.10 -8.27 -2.48
C PHE A 105 -11.55 -9.44 -1.59
N GLU A 106 -12.10 -10.51 -2.16
CA GLU A 106 -12.35 -11.75 -1.41
C GLU A 106 -11.04 -12.36 -0.91
N ALA A 107 -10.01 -12.38 -1.76
CA ALA A 107 -8.67 -12.80 -1.36
C ALA A 107 -8.07 -11.89 -0.27
N CYS A 108 -8.26 -10.57 -0.33
CA CYS A 108 -7.83 -9.67 0.74
C CYS A 108 -8.53 -9.98 2.08
N ARG A 109 -9.80 -10.37 2.07
CA ARG A 109 -10.50 -10.82 3.30
C ARG A 109 -9.88 -12.09 3.88
N LEU A 110 -9.52 -13.05 3.01
CA LEU A 110 -8.79 -14.25 3.43
C LEU A 110 -7.44 -13.89 4.04
N ILE A 111 -6.66 -13.00 3.40
CA ILE A 111 -5.36 -12.52 3.89
C ILE A 111 -5.50 -11.94 5.31
N ASN A 112 -6.49 -11.08 5.55
CA ASN A 112 -6.75 -10.53 6.88
C ASN A 112 -7.09 -11.63 7.90
N THR A 113 -7.88 -12.64 7.51
CA THR A 113 -8.22 -13.77 8.37
C THR A 113 -6.99 -14.60 8.75
N LEU A 114 -6.05 -14.77 7.81
CA LEU A 114 -4.77 -15.45 8.04
C LEU A 114 -3.85 -14.67 8.98
N ILE A 115 -3.77 -13.34 8.82
CA ILE A 115 -3.00 -12.45 9.70
C ILE A 115 -3.56 -12.45 11.13
N ASP A 116 -4.88 -12.47 11.26
CA ASP A 116 -5.56 -12.59 12.54
C ASP A 116 -5.42 -13.99 13.20
N HIS A 117 -4.69 -14.92 12.57
CA HIS A 117 -4.53 -16.31 12.99
C HIS A 117 -5.86 -17.08 13.17
N LYS A 118 -6.91 -16.68 12.44
CA LYS A 118 -8.23 -17.33 12.44
C LYS A 118 -8.36 -18.43 11.38
N ALA A 119 -7.37 -18.53 10.49
CA ALA A 119 -7.26 -19.55 9.45
C ALA A 119 -5.79 -19.95 9.25
N GLN A 120 -5.57 -21.09 8.57
CA GLN A 120 -4.25 -21.61 8.28
C GLN A 120 -4.04 -21.78 6.77
N ILE A 121 -2.82 -21.50 6.30
CA ILE A 121 -2.43 -21.67 4.92
C ILE A 121 -1.07 -22.38 4.82
N SER A 122 -0.95 -23.36 3.93
CA SER A 122 0.33 -24.01 3.64
C SER A 122 1.24 -23.10 2.79
N ALA A 123 2.54 -23.37 2.79
CA ALA A 123 3.48 -22.61 1.97
C ALA A 123 3.11 -22.66 0.47
N GLN A 124 2.69 -23.82 -0.04
CA GLN A 124 2.27 -23.97 -1.43
C GLN A 124 1.04 -23.10 -1.79
N HIS A 125 0.01 -23.11 -0.94
CA HIS A 125 -1.18 -22.28 -1.17
C HIS A 125 -0.88 -20.78 -0.98
N LEU A 126 0.02 -20.42 -0.07
CA LEU A 126 0.44 -19.02 0.10
C LEU A 126 1.15 -18.50 -1.16
N GLU A 127 2.06 -19.31 -1.74
CA GLU A 127 2.73 -18.98 -3.00
C GLU A 127 1.72 -18.84 -4.16
N GLN A 128 0.76 -19.77 -4.27
CA GLN A 128 -0.29 -19.72 -5.28
C GLN A 128 -1.17 -18.47 -5.12
N LEU A 129 -1.58 -18.12 -3.90
CA LEU A 129 -2.35 -16.94 -3.59
C LEU A 129 -1.58 -15.68 -3.99
N ALA A 130 -0.31 -15.57 -3.58
CA ALA A 130 0.55 -14.44 -3.91
C ALA A 130 0.75 -14.29 -5.43
N ALA A 131 1.05 -15.40 -6.14
CA ALA A 131 1.20 -15.41 -7.59
C ALA A 131 -0.07 -14.94 -8.30
N THR A 132 -1.24 -15.42 -7.87
CA THR A 132 -2.53 -15.03 -8.45
C THR A 132 -2.84 -13.56 -8.22
N MET A 133 -2.69 -13.08 -6.99
CA MET A 133 -2.90 -11.67 -6.66
C MET A 133 -1.98 -10.76 -7.47
N HIS A 134 -0.71 -11.14 -7.60
CA HIS A 134 0.28 -10.40 -8.36
C HIS A 134 -0.02 -10.36 -9.86
N LEU A 135 -0.38 -11.52 -10.44
CA LEU A 135 -0.74 -11.63 -11.85
C LEU A 135 -1.92 -10.72 -12.20
N PHE A 136 -3.02 -10.86 -11.47
CA PHE A 136 -4.24 -10.11 -11.82
C PHE A 136 -4.13 -8.64 -11.46
N ALA A 137 -3.64 -8.26 -10.28
CA ALA A 137 -3.57 -6.86 -9.88
C ALA A 137 -2.52 -6.08 -10.69
N PHE A 138 -1.30 -6.60 -10.84
CA PHE A 138 -0.20 -5.83 -11.40
C PHE A 138 0.03 -6.08 -12.89
N GLN A 139 -0.03 -7.33 -13.34
CA GLN A 139 0.29 -7.63 -14.74
C GLN A 139 -0.92 -7.45 -15.66
N LEU A 140 -2.11 -7.91 -15.28
CA LEU A 140 -3.31 -7.84 -16.11
C LEU A 140 -4.07 -6.52 -15.91
N LEU A 141 -4.40 -6.13 -14.69
CA LEU A 141 -5.08 -4.84 -14.44
C LEU A 141 -4.12 -3.65 -14.48
N GLY A 142 -2.80 -3.88 -14.42
CA GLY A 142 -1.76 -2.86 -14.53
C GLY A 142 -1.80 -1.85 -13.38
N LEU A 143 -2.27 -2.27 -12.20
CA LEU A 143 -2.21 -1.45 -11.00
C LEU A 143 -0.76 -1.38 -10.52
N LYS A 144 -0.40 -0.30 -9.85
CA LYS A 144 0.94 -0.11 -9.28
C LYS A 144 0.79 0.61 -7.95
N ALA A 145 1.66 0.28 -7.00
CA ALA A 145 1.86 1.15 -5.85
C ALA A 145 2.47 2.46 -6.35
N GLU A 146 1.79 3.56 -6.10
CA GLU A 146 2.32 4.88 -6.38
C GLU A 146 3.09 5.35 -5.14
N ASN A 147 4.34 5.76 -5.34
CA ASN A 147 5.11 6.44 -4.32
C ASN A 147 4.62 7.91 -4.21
N GLY A 148 3.32 8.10 -4.01
CA GLY A 148 2.69 9.41 -4.01
C GLY A 148 1.91 9.68 -2.72
N ASN A 149 2.08 10.84 -2.13
CA ASN A 149 1.41 11.48 -1.00
C ASN A 149 1.51 10.80 0.38
N ASN A 150 1.49 9.46 0.49
CA ASN A 150 1.78 8.80 1.77
C ASN A 150 3.29 8.77 2.07
N ASN A 151 4.15 8.90 1.05
CA ASN A 151 5.59 9.03 1.28
C ASN A 151 5.92 10.36 1.93
N ASP A 152 5.30 11.47 1.49
CA ASP A 152 5.58 12.79 2.08
C ASP A 152 5.14 12.83 3.55
N ALA A 153 3.93 12.34 3.88
CA ALA A 153 3.46 12.26 5.27
C ALA A 153 4.27 11.25 6.11
N ARG A 154 4.70 10.14 5.51
CA ARG A 154 5.60 9.17 6.18
C ARG A 154 7.01 9.70 6.33
N GLU A 155 7.56 10.36 5.32
CA GLU A 155 8.87 11.01 5.39
C GLU A 155 8.86 12.16 6.39
N GLU A 156 7.79 12.95 6.44
CA GLU A 156 7.62 13.99 7.44
C GLU A 156 7.51 13.40 8.86
N ALA A 157 6.65 12.42 9.08
CA ALA A 157 6.51 11.72 10.37
C ALA A 157 7.82 11.02 10.76
N PHE A 158 8.50 10.40 9.79
CA PHE A 158 9.81 9.78 9.98
C PHE A 158 10.87 10.82 10.37
N GLY A 159 10.91 11.95 9.68
CA GLY A 159 11.78 13.09 10.04
C GLY A 159 11.53 13.56 11.45
N GLN A 160 10.27 13.78 11.84
CA GLN A 160 9.89 14.19 13.20
C GLN A 160 10.34 13.18 14.28
N VAL A 161 10.26 11.87 14.01
CA VAL A 161 10.76 10.84 14.95
C VAL A 161 12.28 10.90 15.07
N VAL A 162 13.01 11.07 13.96
CA VAL A 162 14.48 11.19 14.00
C VAL A 162 14.89 12.46 14.74
N ASP A 163 14.23 13.58 14.49
CA ASP A 163 14.48 14.86 15.18
C ASP A 163 14.21 14.73 16.69
N MET A 164 13.15 14.03 17.11
CA MET A 164 12.89 13.74 18.52
C MET A 164 14.03 12.91 19.17
N VAL A 165 14.58 11.93 18.45
CA VAL A 165 15.71 11.13 18.94
C VAL A 165 16.98 11.98 19.05
N LEU A 166 17.21 12.90 18.11
CA LEU A 166 18.33 13.86 18.18
C LEU A 166 18.17 14.85 19.33
N ASP A 167 16.97 15.29 19.65
CA ASP A 167 16.69 16.11 20.82
C ASP A 167 16.97 15.36 22.13
N LEU A 168 16.63 14.07 22.23
CA LEU A 168 16.99 13.23 23.37
C LEU A 168 18.51 13.12 23.52
N ARG A 169 19.23 12.95 22.41
CA ARG A 169 20.71 12.96 22.41
C ARG A 169 21.27 14.29 22.85
N ALA A 170 20.70 15.41 22.41
CA ALA A 170 21.12 16.75 22.82
C ALA A 170 20.92 16.98 24.33
N LYS A 171 19.80 16.53 24.89
CA LYS A 171 19.51 16.54 26.33
C LYS A 171 20.54 15.74 27.12
N ALA A 172 20.81 14.48 26.69
CA ALA A 172 21.83 13.65 27.32
C ALA A 172 23.21 14.34 27.34
N LYS A 173 23.62 15.02 26.25
CA LYS A 173 24.83 15.83 26.21
C LYS A 173 24.80 16.99 27.21
N ALA A 174 23.67 17.71 27.32
CA ALA A 174 23.51 18.81 28.25
C ALA A 174 23.64 18.36 29.72
N ASP A 175 23.08 17.18 30.01
CA ASP A 175 23.11 16.53 31.33
C ASP A 175 24.47 15.83 31.63
N LYS A 176 25.42 15.88 30.67
CA LYS A 176 26.73 15.20 30.72
C LYS A 176 26.61 13.66 30.77
N ASP A 177 25.47 13.10 30.35
CA ASP A 177 25.31 11.68 30.17
C ASP A 177 25.86 11.24 28.78
N TRP A 178 27.19 11.16 28.75
CA TRP A 178 27.93 10.81 27.54
C TRP A 178 27.59 9.37 27.06
N ALA A 179 27.33 8.47 28.01
CA ALA A 179 27.01 7.05 27.68
C ALA A 179 25.71 6.95 26.85
N THR A 180 24.66 7.63 27.29
CA THR A 180 23.38 7.65 26.53
C THR A 180 23.52 8.38 25.19
N SER A 181 24.24 9.52 25.17
CA SER A 181 24.48 10.27 23.94
C SER A 181 25.26 9.47 22.88
N ASP A 182 26.29 8.72 23.30
CA ASP A 182 27.09 7.90 22.38
C ASP A 182 26.29 6.68 21.90
N ARG A 183 25.53 6.04 22.79
CA ARG A 183 24.65 4.92 22.42
C ARG A 183 23.64 5.34 21.34
N ILE A 184 22.95 6.47 21.50
CA ILE A 184 22.00 6.98 20.50
C ILE A 184 22.69 7.22 19.16
N ARG A 185 23.89 7.81 19.15
CA ARG A 185 24.66 8.01 17.92
C ARG A 185 24.99 6.70 17.23
N ASP A 186 25.47 5.73 17.98
CA ASP A 186 25.91 4.45 17.44
C ASP A 186 24.73 3.60 16.93
N GLU A 187 23.57 3.64 17.61
CA GLU A 187 22.33 3.01 17.14
C GLU A 187 21.79 3.68 15.86
N LEU A 188 21.83 5.01 15.76
CA LEU A 188 21.48 5.73 14.53
C LEU A 188 22.44 5.38 13.38
N ALA A 189 23.73 5.31 13.64
CA ALA A 189 24.72 4.92 12.64
C ALA A 189 24.52 3.46 12.17
N ALA A 190 24.20 2.53 13.08
CA ALA A 190 23.86 1.15 12.76
C ALA A 190 22.58 1.04 11.92
N ALA A 191 21.63 1.95 12.12
CA ALA A 191 20.41 2.06 11.32
C ALA A 191 20.61 2.78 9.95
N GLY A 192 21.85 3.20 9.63
CA GLY A 192 22.20 3.84 8.36
C GLY A 192 22.12 5.36 8.36
N PHE A 193 21.95 6.01 9.51
CA PHE A 193 21.94 7.47 9.60
C PHE A 193 23.34 8.05 9.78
N GLU A 194 23.67 9.06 9.00
CA GLU A 194 24.82 9.92 9.23
C GLU A 194 24.35 11.18 9.99
N VAL A 195 24.80 11.34 11.22
CA VAL A 195 24.46 12.49 12.09
C VAL A 195 25.64 13.43 12.17
N LYS A 196 25.42 14.73 11.90
CA LYS A 196 26.41 15.79 12.01
C LYS A 196 25.97 16.82 13.05
N ASP A 197 26.83 17.08 14.04
CA ASP A 197 26.63 18.16 15.00
C ASP A 197 27.02 19.50 14.35
N THR A 198 26.11 20.47 14.38
CA THR A 198 26.33 21.84 13.89
C THR A 198 26.16 22.84 15.04
N LYS A 199 26.51 24.12 14.80
CA LYS A 199 26.34 25.16 15.82
C LYS A 199 24.89 25.43 16.20
N ASP A 200 23.98 25.13 15.27
CA ASP A 200 22.53 25.37 15.41
C ASP A 200 21.73 24.10 15.77
N GLY A 201 22.44 22.98 16.07
CA GLY A 201 21.82 21.68 16.39
C GLY A 201 22.46 20.50 15.65
N ALA A 202 21.84 19.33 15.72
CA ALA A 202 22.26 18.15 14.95
C ALA A 202 21.47 18.07 13.64
N THR A 203 22.16 17.71 12.54
CA THR A 203 21.53 17.41 11.25
C THR A 203 21.77 15.94 10.90
N TRP A 204 20.89 15.36 10.13
CA TRP A 204 20.99 13.96 9.76
C TRP A 204 20.75 13.70 8.27
N LYS A 205 21.28 12.58 7.79
CA LYS A 205 21.06 12.06 6.45
C LYS A 205 20.98 10.54 6.52
N LEU A 206 20.02 9.96 5.81
CA LEU A 206 19.93 8.51 5.63
C LEU A 206 20.82 8.11 4.45
N ASN A 207 21.80 7.25 4.68
CA ASN A 207 22.62 6.65 3.64
C ASN A 207 21.88 5.39 3.11
N LYS A 208 21.65 5.38 1.80
CA LYS A 208 21.07 4.20 1.09
C LYS A 208 22.12 3.12 0.89
#